data_00f2fb24748a4b355ede641b3b18c1c4
#
_entry.id   00f2fb24748a4b355ede641b3b18c1c4
#
_cell.length_a   1.000
_cell.length_b   1.000
_cell.length_c   1.000
_cell.angle_alpha   90.00
_cell.angle_beta   90.00
_cell.angle_gamma   90.00
#
_symmetry.space_group_name_H-M   'P 1'
#
loop_
_entity.id
_entity.type
_entity.pdbx_description
1 polymer ?
#
loop_
_entity_poly.entity_id
_entity_poly.type
_entity_poly.pdbx_seq_one_letter_code
_entity_poly.pdbx_strand_id
1 'polypeptide(L)'
;MKNVQVSKFSIHVCEIPMIVISQNPNDHPLKYVARLYDRNEPSPFVYIKDTLSEVRDAVPKQLNRLESQHDIHPTVIETWS
;
A
#
# COMPACT_ATOMS: atom_id res chain seq x y z
N MET A 1 14.59 -4.26 -6.97
CA MET A 1 13.24 -4.68 -7.40
C MET A 1 12.58 -3.53 -8.13
N LYS A 2 12.04 -3.79 -9.31
CA LYS A 2 11.33 -2.76 -10.07
C LYS A 2 9.89 -2.66 -9.57
N ASN A 3 9.43 -1.43 -9.37
CA ASN A 3 8.04 -1.20 -9.03
C ASN A 3 7.17 -1.30 -10.27
N VAL A 4 6.04 -1.96 -10.15
CA VAL A 4 5.05 -2.08 -11.23
C VAL A 4 3.80 -1.34 -10.79
N GLN A 5 3.44 -0.28 -11.50
CA GLN A 5 2.21 0.46 -11.21
C GLN A 5 1.00 -0.34 -11.67
N VAL A 6 0.00 -0.44 -10.81
CA VAL A 6 -1.24 -1.15 -11.12
C VAL A 6 -2.42 -0.21 -10.93
N SER A 7 -3.56 -0.53 -11.55
CA SER A 7 -4.79 0.24 -11.37
C SER A 7 -5.63 -0.31 -10.21
N LYS A 8 -5.38 -1.56 -9.82
CA LYS A 8 -5.98 -2.15 -8.62
C LYS A 8 -5.16 -3.36 -8.21
N PHE A 9 -5.34 -3.80 -6.98
CA PHE A 9 -4.59 -4.93 -6.43
C PHE A 9 -5.38 -6.22 -6.55
N SER A 10 -4.69 -7.29 -6.98
CA SER A 10 -5.27 -8.63 -7.07
C SER A 10 -4.85 -9.43 -5.84
N ILE A 11 -5.62 -9.34 -4.77
CA ILE A 11 -5.26 -9.98 -3.50
C ILE A 11 -5.61 -11.46 -3.43
N HIS A 12 -6.45 -11.96 -4.35
CA HIS A 12 -6.83 -13.35 -4.34
C HIS A 12 -5.67 -14.30 -4.69
N VAL A 13 -4.59 -13.78 -5.24
CA VAL A 13 -3.37 -14.56 -5.50
C VAL A 13 -2.41 -14.56 -4.31
N CYS A 14 -2.74 -13.81 -3.26
CA CYS A 14 -1.91 -13.71 -2.06
C CYS A 14 -2.44 -14.64 -0.98
N GLU A 15 -1.55 -15.16 -0.16
CA GLU A 15 -1.96 -15.97 1.00
C GLU A 15 -2.34 -15.08 2.18
N ILE A 16 -1.54 -14.07 2.47
CA ILE A 16 -1.80 -13.13 3.55
C ILE A 16 -1.60 -11.71 3.00
N PRO A 17 -2.61 -11.19 2.28
CA PRO A 17 -2.45 -9.88 1.63
C PRO A 17 -2.47 -8.73 2.64
N MET A 18 -1.64 -7.71 2.37
CA MET A 18 -1.61 -6.50 3.15
C MET A 18 -1.26 -5.34 2.23
N ILE A 19 -1.94 -4.22 2.40
CA ILE A 19 -1.65 -3.01 1.65
C ILE A 19 -1.08 -1.98 2.62
N VAL A 20 0.09 -1.45 2.31
CA VAL A 20 0.74 -0.41 3.11
C VAL A 20 0.72 0.89 2.32
N ILE A 21 0.15 1.93 2.91
CA ILE A 21 0.08 3.26 2.30
C ILE A 21 1.10 4.17 2.97
N SER A 22 1.98 4.75 2.16
CA SER A 22 3.01 5.68 2.60
C SER A 22 2.76 7.07 2.03
N GLN A 23 3.12 8.09 2.79
CA GLN A 23 3.03 9.49 2.37
C GLN A 23 4.43 10.04 2.17
N ASN A 24 4.65 10.72 1.04
CA ASN A 24 5.93 11.34 0.70
C ASN A 24 7.11 10.37 0.85
N PRO A 25 7.04 9.15 0.27
CA PRO A 25 8.20 8.27 0.33
C PRO A 25 9.37 8.85 -0.49
N ASN A 26 10.58 8.40 -0.20
CA ASN A 26 11.77 8.92 -0.84
C ASN A 26 11.71 8.83 -2.36
N ASP A 27 11.09 7.76 -2.89
CA ASP A 27 11.02 7.54 -4.34
C ASP A 27 9.99 8.45 -5.01
N HIS A 28 8.98 8.91 -4.27
CA HIS A 28 7.87 9.67 -4.82
C HIS A 28 7.46 10.78 -3.86
N PRO A 29 8.30 11.83 -3.71
CA PRO A 29 7.96 12.93 -2.82
C PRO A 29 6.68 13.63 -3.27
N LEU A 30 5.86 14.06 -2.32
CA LEU A 30 4.58 14.73 -2.54
C LEU A 30 3.50 13.82 -3.13
N LYS A 31 3.70 12.50 -3.05
CA LYS A 31 2.73 11.50 -3.54
C LYS A 31 2.37 10.54 -2.42
N TYR A 32 1.27 9.81 -2.65
CA TYR A 32 0.88 8.69 -1.80
C TYR A 32 1.13 7.41 -2.58
N VAL A 33 1.70 6.42 -1.90
CA VAL A 33 2.04 5.13 -2.52
C VAL A 33 1.42 4.00 -1.71
N ALA A 34 0.61 3.17 -2.36
CA ALA A 34 0.12 1.93 -1.77
C ALA A 34 0.92 0.77 -2.36
N ARG A 35 1.42 -0.10 -1.51
CA ARG A 35 2.19 -1.28 -1.95
C ARG A 35 1.55 -2.53 -1.40
N LEU A 36 1.42 -3.53 -2.27
CA LEU A 36 0.92 -4.84 -1.87
C LEU A 36 2.04 -5.65 -1.21
N TYR A 37 1.72 -6.21 -0.05
CA TYR A 37 2.59 -7.15 0.66
C TYR A 37 1.87 -8.49 0.73
N ASP A 38 2.65 -9.57 0.74
CA ASP A 38 2.14 -10.90 0.99
C ASP A 38 3.03 -11.55 2.03
N ARG A 39 2.46 -12.02 3.14
CA ARG A 39 3.21 -12.62 4.25
C ARG A 39 4.30 -11.70 4.78
N ASN A 40 4.00 -10.41 4.87
CA ASN A 40 4.94 -9.37 5.31
C ASN A 40 6.12 -9.15 4.36
N GLU A 41 6.08 -9.72 3.15
CA GLU A 41 7.09 -9.48 2.15
C GLU A 41 6.59 -8.51 1.11
N PRO A 42 7.38 -7.48 0.75
CA PRO A 42 6.94 -6.51 -0.24
C PRO A 42 6.89 -7.12 -1.63
N SER A 43 5.85 -6.77 -2.37
CA SER A 43 5.75 -7.10 -3.78
C SER A 43 6.16 -5.88 -4.61
N PRO A 44 6.39 -6.05 -5.93
CA PRO A 44 6.67 -4.91 -6.80
C PRO A 44 5.43 -4.09 -7.16
N PHE A 45 4.23 -4.56 -6.81
CA PHE A 45 2.99 -3.91 -7.23
C PHE A 45 2.68 -2.70 -6.36
N VAL A 46 2.57 -1.54 -6.98
CA VAL A 46 2.32 -0.26 -6.29
C VAL A 46 1.24 0.53 -7.03
N TYR A 47 0.54 1.38 -6.29
CA TYR A 47 -0.44 2.30 -6.83
C TYR A 47 -0.09 3.69 -6.29
N ILE A 48 0.20 4.63 -7.20
CA ILE A 48 0.72 5.95 -6.85
C ILE A 48 -0.26 7.02 -7.29
N LYS A 49 -0.70 7.86 -6.37
CA LYS A 49 -1.61 8.97 -6.65
C LYS A 49 -1.26 10.20 -5.83
N ASP A 50 -1.87 11.33 -6.21
CA ASP A 50 -1.62 12.62 -5.57
C ASP A 50 -2.39 12.78 -4.25
N THR A 51 -3.48 12.04 -4.06
CA THR A 51 -4.32 12.18 -2.87
C THR A 51 -4.51 10.84 -2.17
N LEU A 52 -4.69 10.90 -0.85
CA LEU A 52 -4.95 9.72 -0.05
C LEU A 52 -6.27 9.05 -0.44
N SER A 53 -7.28 9.84 -0.75
CA SER A 53 -8.59 9.32 -1.16
C SER A 53 -8.46 8.44 -2.40
N GLU A 54 -7.69 8.87 -3.38
CA GLU A 54 -7.48 8.08 -4.60
C GLU A 54 -6.76 6.78 -4.31
N VAL A 55 -5.75 6.82 -3.44
CA VAL A 55 -4.99 5.62 -3.08
C VAL A 55 -5.86 4.63 -2.30
N ARG A 56 -6.72 5.14 -1.41
CA ARG A 56 -7.65 4.29 -0.66
C ARG A 56 -8.62 3.56 -1.57
N ASP A 57 -9.00 4.18 -2.68
CA ASP A 57 -9.92 3.56 -3.64
C ASP A 57 -9.34 2.30 -4.28
N ALA A 58 -8.02 2.17 -4.31
CA ALA A 58 -7.36 0.98 -4.84
C ALA A 58 -7.32 -0.18 -3.83
N VAL A 59 -7.55 0.10 -2.55
CA VAL A 59 -7.53 -0.93 -1.52
C VAL A 59 -8.78 -1.82 -1.67
N PRO A 60 -8.60 -3.16 -1.76
CA PRO A 60 -9.76 -4.05 -1.84
C PRO A 60 -10.66 -3.93 -0.63
N LYS A 61 -11.97 -3.99 -0.88
CA LYS A 61 -12.97 -3.80 0.18
C LYS A 61 -12.97 -4.92 1.22
N GLN A 62 -12.40 -6.09 0.89
CA GLN A 62 -12.28 -7.19 1.83
C GLN A 62 -11.28 -6.91 2.94
N LEU A 63 -10.37 -5.98 2.73
CA LEU A 63 -9.35 -5.67 3.72
C LEU A 63 -9.87 -4.65 4.73
N ASN A 64 -9.39 -4.75 5.95
CA ASN A 64 -9.74 -3.85 7.03
C ASN A 64 -8.53 -2.99 7.37
N ARG A 65 -8.80 -1.73 7.75
CA ARG A 65 -7.75 -0.84 8.19
C ARG A 65 -7.26 -1.29 9.57
N LEU A 66 -5.94 -1.43 9.67
CA LEU A 66 -5.30 -1.76 10.95
C LEU A 66 -5.00 -0.47 11.71
N GLU A 67 -5.21 -0.50 13.01
CA GLU A 67 -4.91 0.65 13.86
C GLU A 67 -3.46 0.61 14.31
N SER A 68 -2.87 1.79 14.44
CA SER A 68 -1.60 2.00 15.17
C SER A 68 -0.43 1.15 14.72
N GLN A 69 0.01 1.35 13.49
CA GLN A 69 1.21 0.69 12.97
C GLN A 69 2.37 1.67 12.96
N HIS A 70 2.68 2.26 14.11
CA HIS A 70 3.63 3.37 14.20
C HIS A 70 5.08 2.98 14.02
N ASP A 71 5.43 1.73 14.23
CA ASP A 71 6.82 1.29 14.27
C ASP A 71 7.32 0.68 12.98
N ILE A 72 6.54 0.71 11.91
CA ILE A 72 6.98 0.14 10.63
C ILE A 72 7.92 1.09 9.92
N HIS A 73 7.49 2.32 9.68
CA HIS A 73 8.28 3.32 8.97
C HIS A 73 7.63 4.70 9.17
N PRO A 74 8.44 5.76 9.33
CA PRO A 74 7.88 7.11 9.56
C PRO A 74 6.92 7.61 8.48
N THR A 75 7.07 7.15 7.24
CA THR A 75 6.22 7.58 6.14
C THR A 75 4.93 6.76 6.00
N VAL A 76 4.83 5.64 6.69
CA VAL A 76 3.63 4.80 6.62
C VAL A 76 2.51 5.46 7.41
N ILE A 77 1.36 5.68 6.74
CA ILE A 77 0.20 6.33 7.36
C ILE A 77 -0.97 5.39 7.56
N GLU A 78 -1.09 4.33 6.75
CA GLU A 78 -2.17 3.35 6.87
C GLU A 78 -1.68 1.98 6.47
N THR A 79 -2.26 0.96 7.09
CA THR A 79 -2.04 -0.43 6.73
C THR A 79 -3.41 -1.12 6.68
N TRP A 80 -3.64 -1.90 5.64
CA TRP A 80 -4.90 -2.62 5.42
C TRP A 80 -4.62 -4.11 5.26
N SER A 81 -5.37 -4.95 5.94
CA SER A 81 -5.20 -6.39 5.78
C SER A 81 -6.49 -7.19 6.01
#